data_a06aacd53b8ad29ee188c33ea6ab0f92
#
_entry.id   a06aacd53b8ad29ee188c33ea6ab0f92
#
_cell.length_a   1.000
_cell.length_b   1.000
_cell.length_c   1.000
_cell.angle_alpha   90.00
_cell.angle_beta   90.00
_cell.angle_gamma   90.00
#
_symmetry.space_group_name_H-M   'P 1'
#
loop_
_entity.id
_entity.type
_entity.pdbx_description
1 polymer ?
#
loop_
_entity_poly.entity_id
_entity_poly.type
_entity_poly.pdbx_seq_one_letter_code
_entity_poly.pdbx_strand_id
1 'polypeptide(L)'
;MSGQDHRGAGSADAPVGHAVGQLSGTTAGTTAGTTSGNTAGHTAGKVALQLRRIERKVRREAGRLVARSFDELPPREAVRLAYHVLLRREPDEPAWSEQAGALAAGELSRSDVADRIRCSSEYRTQVPVGSHNLHSSLHLSRCEFIIGLPPGRRIVDLGGGHTIDPRGALVLLGYPYEFEELVVVDLPPDDRHPLYHSQRFGEQSTEQGTVRYEYRSMADLSFADDASVDLVYSGQSIEHVTEQDGDAVLEESFRILRPGGYMAIDTPNARVCRLQQASFIDPDHKVEYLLEDLRKKVERVGFDVLTERGLNWGGAAVARGEFDPVALAGNYGIYHDAKACYLLAMLIRKPL
;
A
#
# COMPACT_ATOMS: atom_id res chain seq x y z
N MET A 1 1.57 -42.38 -52.56
CA MET A 1 0.42 -41.74 -53.24
C MET A 1 -0.18 -40.74 -52.30
N SER A 2 -0.09 -39.48 -52.70
CA SER A 2 -0.83 -38.26 -52.43
C SER A 2 -1.08 -37.96 -50.94
N GLY A 3 -0.55 -36.94 -50.28
CA GLY A 3 -0.35 -35.57 -50.71
C GLY A 3 -1.57 -34.71 -50.42
N GLN A 4 -1.51 -33.89 -49.37
CA GLN A 4 -2.06 -32.52 -49.42
C GLN A 4 -1.69 -31.73 -48.18
N ASP A 5 -0.93 -30.67 -48.43
CA ASP A 5 -0.66 -29.53 -47.53
C ASP A 5 -1.96 -28.79 -47.21
N HIS A 6 -2.12 -28.38 -45.94
CA HIS A 6 -2.90 -27.20 -45.60
C HIS A 6 -2.11 -26.35 -44.59
N ARG A 7 -1.57 -25.24 -45.11
CA ARG A 7 -1.06 -24.12 -44.35
C ARG A 7 -2.26 -23.37 -43.73
N GLY A 8 -2.28 -23.24 -42.42
CA GLY A 8 -3.16 -22.36 -41.69
C GLY A 8 -2.33 -21.37 -40.89
N ALA A 9 -2.54 -20.10 -41.20
CA ALA A 9 -1.81 -18.97 -40.65
C ALA A 9 -2.01 -18.84 -39.12
N GLY A 10 -0.91 -18.78 -38.40
CA GLY A 10 -0.90 -18.44 -36.99
C GLY A 10 -1.09 -16.93 -36.82
N SER A 11 -2.09 -16.55 -36.06
CA SER A 11 -2.16 -15.22 -35.48
C SER A 11 -1.37 -15.24 -34.18
N ALA A 12 -0.28 -14.50 -34.15
CA ALA A 12 0.48 -14.27 -32.94
C ALA A 12 -0.26 -13.23 -32.08
N ASP A 13 -0.83 -13.67 -30.96
CA ASP A 13 -1.25 -12.76 -29.91
C ASP A 13 0.01 -12.30 -29.17
N ALA A 14 0.27 -11.01 -29.24
CA ALA A 14 1.33 -10.36 -28.52
C ALA A 14 0.90 -10.18 -27.03
N PRO A 15 1.80 -10.37 -26.07
CA PRO A 15 1.50 -10.12 -24.67
C PRO A 15 1.28 -8.61 -24.46
N VAL A 16 0.23 -8.27 -23.73
CA VAL A 16 -0.08 -6.91 -23.31
C VAL A 16 0.97 -6.46 -22.30
N GLY A 17 1.99 -5.77 -22.79
CA GLY A 17 2.99 -5.13 -21.95
C GLY A 17 2.38 -3.95 -21.19
N HIS A 18 2.54 -3.93 -19.89
CA HIS A 18 2.22 -2.79 -19.05
C HIS A 18 3.17 -1.63 -19.37
N ALA A 19 2.72 -0.71 -20.22
CA ALA A 19 3.45 0.51 -20.53
C ALA A 19 3.21 1.54 -19.41
N VAL A 20 4.23 1.78 -18.62
CA VAL A 20 4.34 3.00 -17.81
C VAL A 20 4.56 4.16 -18.78
N GLY A 21 3.56 5.04 -18.91
CA GLY A 21 3.61 6.19 -19.80
C GLY A 21 4.72 7.17 -19.40
N GLN A 22 5.75 7.23 -20.21
CA GLN A 22 6.71 8.33 -20.22
C GLN A 22 6.07 9.55 -20.86
N LEU A 23 5.91 10.63 -20.11
CA LEU A 23 5.70 11.95 -20.68
C LEU A 23 7.05 12.54 -21.08
N SER A 24 7.37 12.41 -22.36
CA SER A 24 8.48 13.13 -22.98
C SER A 24 8.01 14.51 -23.41
N GLY A 25 8.47 15.54 -22.71
CA GLY A 25 8.31 16.93 -23.12
C GLY A 25 9.31 17.29 -24.19
N THR A 26 8.83 17.59 -25.38
CA THR A 26 9.62 18.16 -26.49
C THR A 26 9.72 19.67 -26.30
N THR A 27 10.95 20.17 -26.11
CA THR A 27 11.26 21.60 -26.12
C THR A 27 11.36 22.07 -27.58
N ALA A 28 10.49 22.99 -27.98
CA ALA A 28 10.71 23.86 -29.13
C ALA A 28 10.95 25.27 -28.60
N GLY A 29 12.13 25.79 -28.85
CA GLY A 29 12.50 27.15 -28.51
C GLY A 29 11.90 28.15 -29.50
N THR A 30 11.46 29.28 -28.97
CA THR A 30 11.40 30.53 -29.73
C THR A 30 11.60 31.69 -28.77
N THR A 31 12.61 32.47 -29.06
CA THR A 31 12.99 33.72 -28.41
C THR A 31 12.07 34.87 -28.82
N ALA A 32 11.57 35.62 -27.86
CA ALA A 32 11.47 37.09 -27.91
C ALA A 32 10.85 37.66 -26.62
N GLY A 33 11.52 38.40 -25.93
CA GLY A 33 11.56 39.67 -25.31
C GLY A 33 10.30 40.26 -24.65
N THR A 34 10.50 40.68 -23.45
CA THR A 34 10.21 41.92 -22.75
C THR A 34 9.51 41.74 -21.41
N THR A 35 10.25 42.15 -20.41
CA THR A 35 9.92 42.66 -19.06
C THR A 35 8.44 42.95 -18.74
N SER A 36 7.93 42.31 -17.71
CA SER A 36 7.28 42.88 -16.51
C SER A 36 6.63 41.77 -15.65
N GLY A 37 6.74 41.83 -14.33
CA GLY A 37 5.84 41.13 -13.42
C GLY A 37 6.43 40.02 -12.57
N ASN A 38 7.50 40.28 -11.80
CA ASN A 38 8.15 39.31 -10.92
C ASN A 38 7.51 39.23 -9.50
N THR A 39 6.21 39.48 -9.38
CA THR A 39 5.50 39.40 -8.09
C THR A 39 4.56 38.20 -7.96
N ALA A 40 4.04 37.65 -9.03
CA ALA A 40 3.12 36.50 -8.99
C ALA A 40 3.83 35.15 -8.71
N GLY A 41 5.06 34.99 -9.20
CA GLY A 41 5.87 33.78 -8.96
C GLY A 41 6.32 33.62 -7.52
N HIS A 42 6.58 34.73 -6.81
CA HIS A 42 6.99 34.72 -5.40
C HIS A 42 5.85 34.37 -4.44
N THR A 43 4.62 34.73 -4.78
CA THR A 43 3.41 34.43 -3.98
C THR A 43 3.01 32.95 -4.14
N ALA A 44 3.05 32.43 -5.36
CA ALA A 44 2.76 31.01 -5.62
C ALA A 44 3.78 30.06 -4.95
N GLY A 45 5.06 30.43 -4.96
CA GLY A 45 6.11 29.69 -4.26
C GLY A 45 5.95 29.69 -2.74
N LYS A 46 5.56 30.84 -2.15
CA LYS A 46 5.29 30.95 -0.71
C LYS A 46 4.05 30.14 -0.28
N VAL A 47 3.00 30.17 -1.09
CA VAL A 47 1.76 29.37 -0.84
C VAL A 47 2.07 27.87 -0.95
N ALA A 48 2.80 27.44 -1.96
CA ALA A 48 3.22 26.04 -2.11
C ALA A 48 4.13 25.58 -0.95
N LEU A 49 5.03 26.45 -0.48
CA LEU A 49 5.89 26.15 0.67
C LEU A 49 5.08 26.09 1.97
N GLN A 50 4.07 26.93 2.11
CA GLN A 50 3.20 26.96 3.27
C GLN A 50 2.25 25.77 3.29
N LEU A 51 1.72 25.34 2.14
CA LEU A 51 0.95 24.11 1.97
C LEU A 51 1.79 22.86 2.32
N ARG A 52 3.04 22.78 1.85
CA ARG A 52 3.97 21.69 2.22
C ARG A 52 4.34 21.70 3.71
N ARG A 53 4.37 22.87 4.37
CA ARG A 53 4.58 22.98 5.83
C ARG A 53 3.33 22.53 6.60
N ILE A 54 2.14 22.87 6.11
CA ILE A 54 0.87 22.42 6.69
C ILE A 54 0.72 20.91 6.50
N GLU A 55 1.01 20.38 5.31
CA GLU A 55 1.03 18.93 5.06
C GLU A 55 2.01 18.19 5.99
N ARG A 56 3.24 18.72 6.15
CA ARG A 56 4.22 18.14 7.08
C ARG A 56 3.76 18.20 8.54
N LYS A 57 3.11 19.30 8.95
CA LYS A 57 2.58 19.44 10.30
C LYS A 57 1.39 18.48 10.53
N VAL A 58 0.49 18.37 9.56
CA VAL A 58 -0.65 17.42 9.58
C VAL A 58 -0.14 15.98 9.59
N ARG A 59 0.85 15.63 8.76
CA ARG A 59 1.50 14.31 8.77
C ARG A 59 2.19 14.03 10.11
N ARG A 60 2.84 15.01 10.72
CA ARG A 60 3.52 14.86 12.01
C ARG A 60 2.55 14.73 13.18
N GLU A 61 1.42 15.46 13.14
CA GLU A 61 0.34 15.34 14.14
C GLU A 61 -0.46 14.05 13.94
N ALA A 62 -0.79 13.67 12.71
CA ALA A 62 -1.35 12.37 12.39
C ALA A 62 -0.41 11.24 12.85
N GLY A 63 0.89 11.37 12.61
CA GLY A 63 1.89 10.43 13.07
C GLY A 63 1.97 10.26 14.60
N ARG A 64 1.81 11.35 15.36
CA ARG A 64 1.75 11.29 16.83
C ARG A 64 0.45 10.66 17.35
N LEU A 65 -0.64 10.78 16.60
CA LEU A 65 -1.94 10.18 16.92
C LEU A 65 -2.00 8.68 16.61
N VAL A 66 -1.30 8.22 15.58
CA VAL A 66 -1.24 6.80 15.15
C VAL A 66 -0.29 5.96 16.02
N ALA A 67 0.50 6.57 16.90
CA ALA A 67 1.24 5.83 17.94
C ALA A 67 0.32 5.06 18.93
N ARG A 68 -0.98 5.31 18.86
CA ARG A 68 -2.04 4.45 19.41
C ARG A 68 -2.78 3.83 18.24
N SER A 69 -3.10 2.55 18.31
CA SER A 69 -3.94 1.90 17.31
C SER A 69 -5.19 2.78 17.06
N PHE A 70 -5.67 2.90 15.82
CA PHE A 70 -6.86 3.69 15.49
C PHE A 70 -8.04 3.31 16.41
N ASP A 71 -8.10 2.04 16.82
CA ASP A 71 -9.11 1.50 17.72
C ASP A 71 -8.94 1.97 19.18
N GLU A 72 -7.77 2.47 19.59
CA GLU A 72 -7.49 3.00 20.94
C GLU A 72 -7.63 4.52 21.04
N LEU A 73 -7.81 5.23 19.91
CA LEU A 73 -7.98 6.67 19.92
C LEU A 73 -9.26 7.08 20.65
N PRO A 74 -9.26 8.17 21.42
CA PRO A 74 -10.48 8.80 21.91
C PRO A 74 -11.46 9.09 20.76
N PRO A 75 -12.78 9.02 21.00
CA PRO A 75 -13.77 9.17 19.93
C PRO A 75 -13.58 10.39 19.03
N ARG A 76 -13.32 11.58 19.61
CA ARG A 76 -13.08 12.81 18.83
C ARG A 76 -11.83 12.74 17.96
N GLU A 77 -10.75 12.19 18.49
CA GLU A 77 -9.48 12.03 17.76
C GLU A 77 -9.61 11.01 16.62
N ALA A 78 -10.37 9.93 16.83
CA ALA A 78 -10.65 8.95 15.81
C ALA A 78 -11.45 9.57 14.65
N VAL A 79 -12.52 10.35 14.93
CA VAL A 79 -13.28 11.06 13.90
C VAL A 79 -12.39 12.05 13.16
N ARG A 80 -11.60 12.84 13.89
CA ARG A 80 -10.66 13.80 13.31
C ARG A 80 -9.68 13.12 12.35
N LEU A 81 -9.03 12.04 12.79
CA LEU A 81 -8.09 11.30 11.97
C LEU A 81 -8.75 10.75 10.71
N ALA A 82 -9.95 10.16 10.83
CA ALA A 82 -10.68 9.64 9.68
C ALA A 82 -10.99 10.76 8.64
N TYR A 83 -11.42 11.94 9.08
CA TYR A 83 -11.67 13.08 8.19
C TYR A 83 -10.38 13.61 7.54
N HIS A 84 -9.29 13.71 8.30
CA HIS A 84 -8.00 14.14 7.76
C HIS A 84 -7.45 13.17 6.72
N VAL A 85 -7.51 11.87 6.99
CA VAL A 85 -6.99 10.84 6.08
C VAL A 85 -7.85 10.73 4.82
N LEU A 86 -9.18 10.70 4.98
CA LEU A 86 -10.10 10.39 3.89
C LEU A 86 -10.55 11.64 3.11
N LEU A 87 -10.78 12.76 3.78
CA LEU A 87 -11.30 13.98 3.18
C LEU A 87 -10.31 15.15 3.17
N ARG A 88 -9.15 15.00 3.79
CA ARG A 88 -8.08 16.01 3.88
C ARG A 88 -8.53 17.35 4.47
N ARG A 89 -9.50 17.30 5.37
CA ARG A 89 -10.07 18.46 6.08
C ARG A 89 -10.41 18.14 7.54
N GLU A 90 -10.68 19.17 8.34
CA GLU A 90 -11.28 19.00 9.67
C GLU A 90 -12.75 18.57 9.54
N PRO A 91 -13.28 17.77 10.47
CA PRO A 91 -14.70 17.53 10.60
C PRO A 91 -15.45 18.85 10.90
N ASP A 92 -16.65 19.03 10.37
CA ASP A 92 -17.55 20.10 10.78
C ASP A 92 -18.25 19.76 12.11
N GLU A 93 -18.90 20.76 12.74
CA GLU A 93 -19.56 20.55 14.04
C GLU A 93 -20.62 19.44 14.06
N PRO A 94 -21.49 19.28 13.05
CA PRO A 94 -22.38 18.13 13.00
C PRO A 94 -21.66 16.79 13.01
N ALA A 95 -20.61 16.67 12.21
CA ALA A 95 -19.81 15.44 12.16
C ALA A 95 -19.09 15.15 13.50
N TRP A 96 -18.58 16.20 14.16
CA TRP A 96 -17.98 16.07 15.48
C TRP A 96 -18.97 15.53 16.51
N SER A 97 -20.13 16.21 16.65
CA SER A 97 -21.08 15.89 17.70
C SER A 97 -21.78 14.54 17.47
N GLU A 98 -22.19 14.26 16.24
CA GLU A 98 -22.89 13.03 15.88
C GLU A 98 -21.98 11.81 15.95
N GLN A 99 -20.88 11.83 15.20
CA GLN A 99 -20.05 10.64 15.07
C GLN A 99 -19.19 10.36 16.31
N ALA A 100 -18.64 11.39 16.96
CA ALA A 100 -17.92 11.20 18.19
C ALA A 100 -18.85 10.83 19.37
N GLY A 101 -20.08 11.32 19.38
CA GLY A 101 -21.12 10.92 20.34
C GLY A 101 -21.49 9.45 20.17
N ALA A 102 -21.78 9.02 18.95
CA ALA A 102 -22.12 7.63 18.64
C ALA A 102 -20.96 6.65 18.92
N LEU A 103 -19.71 7.06 18.67
CA LEU A 103 -18.53 6.30 19.10
C LEU A 103 -18.42 6.16 20.61
N ALA A 104 -18.66 7.26 21.35
CA ALA A 104 -18.61 7.26 22.81
C ALA A 104 -19.72 6.41 23.42
N ALA A 105 -20.89 6.35 22.79
CA ALA A 105 -22.02 5.51 23.16
C ALA A 105 -21.85 4.04 22.77
N GLY A 106 -20.86 3.70 21.96
CA GLY A 106 -20.69 2.35 21.42
C GLY A 106 -21.70 1.97 20.33
N GLU A 107 -22.41 2.95 19.77
CA GLU A 107 -23.38 2.76 18.68
C GLU A 107 -22.69 2.61 17.32
N LEU A 108 -21.48 3.17 17.21
CA LEU A 108 -20.60 3.02 16.06
C LEU A 108 -19.25 2.47 16.51
N SER A 109 -18.64 1.66 15.68
CA SER A 109 -17.19 1.39 15.75
C SER A 109 -16.42 2.49 15.00
N ARG A 110 -15.12 2.59 15.24
CA ARG A 110 -14.25 3.54 14.52
C ARG A 110 -14.20 3.25 13.02
N SER A 111 -14.34 2.01 12.67
CA SER A 111 -14.44 1.57 11.29
C SER A 111 -15.75 2.00 10.63
N ASP A 112 -16.87 1.98 11.35
CA ASP A 112 -18.15 2.48 10.82
C ASP A 112 -18.06 3.96 10.47
N VAL A 113 -17.29 4.75 11.24
CA VAL A 113 -17.01 6.16 10.93
C VAL A 113 -16.26 6.29 9.60
N ALA A 114 -15.20 5.51 9.42
CA ALA A 114 -14.43 5.54 8.19
C ALA A 114 -15.27 5.08 6.98
N ASP A 115 -16.09 4.06 7.15
CA ASP A 115 -16.95 3.54 6.09
C ASP A 115 -18.10 4.51 5.76
N ARG A 116 -18.67 5.21 6.74
CA ARG A 116 -19.64 6.31 6.49
C ARG A 116 -19.02 7.43 5.67
N ILE A 117 -17.79 7.83 5.99
CA ILE A 117 -17.08 8.85 5.22
C ILE A 117 -16.84 8.38 3.79
N ARG A 118 -16.39 7.15 3.57
CA ARG A 118 -16.18 6.56 2.24
C ARG A 118 -17.47 6.47 1.43
N CYS A 119 -18.59 6.23 2.09
CA CYS A 119 -19.90 6.21 1.44
C CYS A 119 -20.50 7.61 1.19
N SER A 120 -19.88 8.67 1.71
CA SER A 120 -20.38 10.03 1.53
C SER A 120 -20.25 10.52 0.08
N SER A 121 -21.14 11.45 -0.31
CA SER A 121 -21.04 12.12 -1.61
C SER A 121 -19.77 12.96 -1.72
N GLU A 122 -19.30 13.53 -0.62
CA GLU A 122 -18.07 14.32 -0.57
C GLU A 122 -16.85 13.47 -0.92
N TYR A 123 -16.68 12.32 -0.29
CA TYR A 123 -15.58 11.41 -0.61
C TYR A 123 -15.63 10.95 -2.07
N ARG A 124 -16.81 10.61 -2.58
CA ARG A 124 -17.00 10.18 -3.97
C ARG A 124 -16.75 11.29 -4.99
N THR A 125 -16.96 12.57 -4.62
CA THR A 125 -16.71 13.70 -5.52
C THR A 125 -15.26 14.16 -5.50
N GLN A 126 -14.54 13.99 -4.39
CA GLN A 126 -13.10 14.29 -4.33
C GLN A 126 -12.28 13.32 -5.17
N VAL A 127 -12.84 12.13 -5.44
CA VAL A 127 -12.24 11.12 -6.30
C VAL A 127 -13.06 11.10 -7.60
N PRO A 128 -12.51 11.61 -8.71
CA PRO A 128 -13.21 11.59 -9.98
C PRO A 128 -13.56 10.15 -10.36
N VAL A 129 -14.84 9.80 -10.25
CA VAL A 129 -15.35 8.51 -10.72
C VAL A 129 -15.08 8.46 -12.24
N GLY A 130 -14.21 7.58 -12.68
CA GLY A 130 -13.90 7.37 -14.09
C GLY A 130 -12.48 7.72 -14.53
N SER A 131 -11.65 8.36 -13.71
CA SER A 131 -10.23 8.59 -14.03
C SER A 131 -9.27 7.55 -13.45
N HIS A 132 -9.71 6.72 -12.52
CA HIS A 132 -8.88 5.69 -11.90
C HIS A 132 -9.25 4.31 -12.46
N ASN A 133 -8.28 3.69 -13.14
CA ASN A 133 -8.35 2.26 -13.38
C ASN A 133 -8.13 1.52 -12.04
N LEU A 134 -8.44 0.24 -11.98
CA LEU A 134 -8.28 -0.58 -10.77
C LEU A 134 -6.87 -0.48 -10.18
N HIS A 135 -5.84 -0.49 -11.03
CA HIS A 135 -4.44 -0.41 -10.61
C HIS A 135 -4.15 0.89 -9.82
N SER A 136 -4.57 2.05 -10.34
CA SER A 136 -4.36 3.33 -9.65
C SER A 136 -5.13 3.40 -8.33
N SER A 137 -6.33 2.83 -8.26
CA SER A 137 -7.12 2.80 -7.03
C SER A 137 -6.54 1.87 -5.97
N LEU A 138 -5.97 0.73 -6.38
CA LEU A 138 -5.23 -0.16 -5.49
C LEU A 138 -4.01 0.54 -4.87
N HIS A 139 -3.27 1.30 -5.68
CA HIS A 139 -2.15 2.10 -5.19
C HIS A 139 -2.59 3.11 -4.12
N LEU A 140 -3.70 3.83 -4.34
CA LEU A 140 -4.25 4.76 -3.34
C LEU A 140 -4.65 4.06 -2.04
N SER A 141 -5.30 2.91 -2.13
CA SER A 141 -5.69 2.12 -0.94
C SER A 141 -4.48 1.61 -0.16
N ARG A 142 -3.42 1.20 -0.85
CA ARG A 142 -2.14 0.83 -0.23
C ARG A 142 -1.49 2.01 0.47
N CYS A 143 -1.50 3.21 -0.14
CA CYS A 143 -1.03 4.43 0.52
C CYS A 143 -1.79 4.70 1.83
N GLU A 144 -3.12 4.55 1.84
CA GLU A 144 -3.92 4.70 3.06
C GLU A 144 -3.52 3.66 4.13
N PHE A 145 -3.31 2.42 3.74
CA PHE A 145 -2.86 1.36 4.65
C PHE A 145 -1.50 1.66 5.26
N ILE A 146 -0.54 2.08 4.44
CA ILE A 146 0.83 2.41 4.87
C ILE A 146 0.87 3.61 5.81
N ILE A 147 0.06 4.65 5.54
CA ILE A 147 -0.04 5.82 6.42
C ILE A 147 -0.56 5.43 7.81
N GLY A 148 -1.36 4.37 7.91
CA GLY A 148 -1.90 3.83 9.15
C GLY A 148 -0.97 2.87 9.90
N LEU A 149 0.21 2.54 9.40
CA LEU A 149 1.13 1.63 10.07
C LEU A 149 1.76 2.27 11.32
N PRO A 150 2.17 1.46 12.31
CA PRO A 150 2.86 1.96 13.50
C PRO A 150 4.26 2.50 13.17
N PRO A 151 4.81 3.40 14.01
CA PRO A 151 6.18 3.87 13.87
C PRO A 151 7.18 2.75 14.16
N GLY A 152 8.26 2.72 13.38
CA GLY A 152 9.42 1.85 13.59
C GLY A 152 10.71 2.65 13.45
N ARG A 153 11.71 2.39 14.28
CA ARG A 153 13.05 2.97 14.16
C ARG A 153 13.90 2.13 13.21
N ARG A 154 13.80 0.80 13.32
CA ARG A 154 14.45 -0.16 12.41
C ARG A 154 13.38 -0.93 11.67
N ILE A 155 13.39 -0.82 10.37
CA ILE A 155 12.34 -1.32 9.49
C ILE A 155 12.94 -2.23 8.43
N VAL A 156 12.23 -3.30 8.09
CA VAL A 156 12.56 -4.16 6.96
C VAL A 156 11.39 -4.16 5.98
N ASP A 157 11.65 -3.80 4.71
CA ASP A 157 10.69 -3.78 3.60
C ASP A 157 11.01 -4.95 2.65
N LEU A 158 10.18 -5.98 2.70
CA LEU A 158 10.37 -7.24 1.95
C LEU A 158 9.82 -7.12 0.53
N GLY A 159 10.67 -7.28 -0.47
CA GLY A 159 10.31 -7.07 -1.87
C GLY A 159 10.06 -5.60 -2.19
N GLY A 160 10.59 -4.67 -1.37
CA GLY A 160 10.32 -3.24 -1.47
C GLY A 160 11.13 -2.52 -2.56
N GLY A 161 11.87 -3.23 -3.41
CA GLY A 161 12.66 -2.60 -4.46
C GLY A 161 11.80 -1.85 -5.47
N HIS A 162 12.27 -0.68 -5.91
CA HIS A 162 11.63 0.14 -6.92
C HIS A 162 12.51 0.30 -8.15
N THR A 163 11.93 0.57 -9.32
CA THR A 163 12.67 0.63 -10.59
C THR A 163 13.58 1.86 -10.71
N ILE A 164 13.20 2.97 -10.12
CA ILE A 164 13.89 4.27 -10.30
C ILE A 164 14.16 5.01 -8.99
N ASP A 165 13.46 4.71 -7.90
CA ASP A 165 13.60 5.43 -6.64
C ASP A 165 14.28 4.55 -5.57
N PRO A 166 15.46 4.96 -5.08
CA PRO A 166 16.22 4.19 -4.11
C PRO A 166 15.60 4.15 -2.70
N ARG A 167 14.54 4.91 -2.44
CA ARG A 167 13.91 4.96 -1.11
C ARG A 167 13.04 3.74 -0.80
N GLY A 168 12.75 2.90 -1.82
CA GLY A 168 11.92 1.71 -1.65
C GLY A 168 10.41 1.97 -1.63
N ALA A 169 9.63 0.88 -1.72
CA ALA A 169 8.19 0.95 -1.87
C ALA A 169 7.48 1.52 -0.64
N LEU A 170 7.91 1.16 0.56
CA LEU A 170 7.30 1.64 1.81
C LEU A 170 7.31 3.17 1.91
N VAL A 171 8.45 3.80 1.62
CA VAL A 171 8.59 5.27 1.65
C VAL A 171 7.77 5.92 0.53
N LEU A 172 7.80 5.34 -0.67
CA LEU A 172 7.03 5.85 -1.81
C LEU A 172 5.53 5.78 -1.61
N LEU A 173 5.04 4.76 -0.93
CA LEU A 173 3.65 4.61 -0.54
C LEU A 173 3.23 5.56 0.59
N GLY A 174 4.16 6.33 1.14
CA GLY A 174 3.87 7.43 2.05
C GLY A 174 3.99 7.08 3.54
N TYR A 175 4.85 6.12 3.91
CA TYR A 175 5.16 5.88 5.32
C TYR A 175 5.54 7.20 6.02
N PRO A 176 4.82 7.60 7.09
CA PRO A 176 4.86 9.00 7.54
C PRO A 176 5.93 9.30 8.58
N TYR A 177 6.60 8.28 9.12
CA TYR A 177 7.50 8.45 10.27
C TYR A 177 8.95 8.54 9.87
N GLU A 178 9.74 9.23 10.69
CA GLU A 178 11.19 9.16 10.67
C GLU A 178 11.65 7.80 11.24
N PHE A 179 12.74 7.26 10.68
CA PHE A 179 13.34 5.99 11.09
C PHE A 179 14.88 6.16 11.19
N GLU A 180 15.52 5.26 11.87
CA GLU A 180 16.99 5.19 11.89
C GLU A 180 17.49 4.48 10.65
N GLU A 181 16.93 3.31 10.39
CA GLU A 181 17.30 2.46 9.26
C GLU A 181 16.06 1.77 8.67
N LEU A 182 15.95 1.84 7.35
CA LEU A 182 15.05 1.02 6.53
C LEU A 182 15.89 0.12 5.65
N VAL A 183 15.78 -1.19 5.85
CA VAL A 183 16.43 -2.19 4.99
C VAL A 183 15.42 -2.67 3.96
N VAL A 184 15.67 -2.37 2.70
CA VAL A 184 14.91 -2.92 1.58
C VAL A 184 15.55 -4.25 1.19
N VAL A 185 14.82 -5.34 1.38
CA VAL A 185 15.24 -6.70 0.97
C VAL A 185 14.63 -7.00 -0.37
N ASP A 186 15.46 -7.33 -1.35
CA ASP A 186 14.99 -7.69 -2.67
C ASP A 186 15.98 -8.66 -3.36
N LEU A 187 15.53 -9.39 -4.36
CA LEU A 187 16.41 -10.26 -5.14
C LEU A 187 17.49 -9.43 -5.86
N PRO A 188 18.65 -10.02 -6.16
CA PRO A 188 19.62 -9.39 -7.06
C PRO A 188 18.95 -8.96 -8.36
N PRO A 189 19.34 -7.80 -8.95
CA PRO A 189 18.71 -7.30 -10.18
C PRO A 189 18.61 -8.33 -11.31
N ASP A 190 19.62 -9.19 -11.45
CA ASP A 190 19.67 -10.21 -12.49
C ASP A 190 18.65 -11.35 -12.28
N ASP A 191 18.18 -11.53 -11.05
CA ASP A 191 17.20 -12.55 -10.65
C ASP A 191 15.76 -12.03 -10.58
N ARG A 192 15.56 -10.72 -10.88
CA ARG A 192 14.26 -10.09 -10.89
C ARG A 192 13.64 -10.03 -12.29
N HIS A 193 12.38 -9.60 -12.34
CA HIS A 193 11.75 -9.27 -13.62
C HIS A 193 12.61 -8.24 -14.39
N PRO A 194 12.74 -8.37 -15.74
CA PRO A 194 13.60 -7.51 -16.57
C PRO A 194 13.46 -6.00 -16.36
N LEU A 195 12.31 -5.51 -15.92
CA LEU A 195 12.10 -4.09 -15.57
C LEU A 195 13.02 -3.59 -14.44
N TYR A 196 13.56 -4.48 -13.61
CA TYR A 196 14.41 -4.17 -12.47
C TYR A 196 15.90 -4.45 -12.72
N HIS A 197 16.29 -4.98 -13.88
CA HIS A 197 17.64 -5.42 -14.16
C HIS A 197 18.69 -4.31 -14.16
N SER A 198 18.28 -3.05 -14.35
CA SER A 198 19.23 -1.95 -14.58
C SER A 198 19.74 -1.26 -13.33
N GLN A 199 19.24 -1.62 -12.11
CA GLN A 199 19.49 -0.79 -10.96
C GLN A 199 19.93 -1.60 -9.73
N ARG A 200 21.13 -1.27 -9.24
CA ARG A 200 21.62 -1.61 -7.90
C ARG A 200 21.68 -0.35 -7.06
N PHE A 201 20.88 -0.32 -6.04
CA PHE A 201 20.95 0.73 -5.03
C PHE A 201 21.82 0.24 -3.86
N GLY A 202 22.59 1.13 -3.29
CA GLY A 202 23.32 0.92 -2.05
C GLY A 202 22.60 1.64 -0.91
N GLU A 203 23.40 2.18 0.02
CA GLU A 203 22.92 2.99 1.12
C GLU A 203 22.60 4.41 0.65
N GLN A 204 21.48 4.95 1.11
CA GLN A 204 20.97 6.27 0.79
C GLN A 204 20.57 7.00 2.07
N SER A 205 20.99 8.25 2.21
CA SER A 205 20.45 9.15 3.25
C SER A 205 19.22 9.88 2.70
N THR A 206 18.13 9.85 3.42
CA THR A 206 16.88 10.54 3.09
C THR A 206 16.48 11.53 4.18
N GLU A 207 15.44 12.35 3.94
CA GLU A 207 14.90 13.24 4.97
C GLU A 207 14.28 12.48 6.16
N GLN A 208 13.91 11.18 5.97
CA GLN A 208 13.26 10.35 6.98
C GLN A 208 14.25 9.46 7.74
N GLY A 209 15.41 9.14 7.15
CA GLY A 209 16.40 8.25 7.72
C GLY A 209 17.29 7.61 6.65
N THR A 210 18.04 6.60 7.04
CA THR A 210 18.92 5.85 6.14
C THR A 210 18.17 4.68 5.52
N VAL A 211 18.26 4.54 4.20
CA VAL A 211 17.72 3.39 3.45
C VAL A 211 18.90 2.58 2.92
N ARG A 212 18.89 1.28 3.17
CA ARG A 212 19.92 0.34 2.74
C ARG A 212 19.27 -0.83 1.98
N TYR A 213 19.94 -1.34 0.96
CA TYR A 213 19.49 -2.50 0.19
C TYR A 213 20.27 -3.76 0.57
N GLU A 214 19.54 -4.84 0.82
CA GLU A 214 20.03 -6.20 0.96
C GLU A 214 19.50 -7.05 -0.20
N TYR A 215 20.40 -7.46 -1.09
CA TYR A 215 20.05 -8.26 -2.27
C TYR A 215 20.11 -9.75 -1.95
N ARG A 216 18.96 -10.29 -1.50
CA ARG A 216 18.78 -11.69 -1.11
C ARG A 216 17.32 -12.11 -1.15
N SER A 217 17.05 -13.39 -0.94
CA SER A 217 15.69 -13.88 -0.72
C SER A 217 15.10 -13.27 0.55
N MET A 218 13.82 -12.88 0.48
CA MET A 218 13.08 -12.42 1.66
C MET A 218 12.87 -13.52 2.72
N ALA A 219 13.13 -14.79 2.38
CA ALA A 219 13.14 -15.91 3.31
C ALA A 219 14.48 -16.06 4.06
N ASP A 220 15.50 -15.23 3.75
CA ASP A 220 16.79 -15.20 4.44
C ASP A 220 17.03 -13.80 5.02
N LEU A 221 16.67 -13.61 6.28
CA LEU A 221 16.90 -12.36 7.01
C LEU A 221 18.10 -12.46 7.98
N SER A 222 19.08 -13.30 7.67
CA SER A 222 20.27 -13.53 8.50
C SER A 222 21.16 -12.29 8.69
N PHE A 223 20.92 -11.20 7.95
CA PHE A 223 21.60 -9.92 8.14
C PHE A 223 21.13 -9.17 9.40
N ALA A 224 19.95 -9.52 9.93
CA ALA A 224 19.35 -8.89 11.10
C ALA A 224 19.42 -9.83 12.30
N ASP A 225 19.86 -9.30 13.45
CA ASP A 225 19.89 -10.00 14.71
C ASP A 225 18.46 -10.30 15.21
N ASP A 226 18.34 -11.30 16.08
CA ASP A 226 17.09 -11.62 16.76
C ASP A 226 16.58 -10.40 17.56
N ALA A 227 15.28 -10.16 17.49
CA ALA A 227 14.62 -9.12 18.25
C ALA A 227 15.20 -7.69 18.04
N SER A 228 15.70 -7.38 16.85
CA SER A 228 16.38 -6.11 16.52
C SER A 228 15.54 -5.14 15.69
N VAL A 229 14.39 -5.57 15.16
CA VAL A 229 13.55 -4.82 14.21
C VAL A 229 12.22 -4.42 14.85
N ASP A 230 11.75 -3.21 14.57
CA ASP A 230 10.46 -2.69 15.07
C ASP A 230 9.28 -3.03 14.14
N LEU A 231 9.52 -2.96 12.82
CA LEU A 231 8.49 -3.14 11.81
C LEU A 231 9.05 -3.92 10.62
N VAL A 232 8.34 -4.98 10.21
CA VAL A 232 8.52 -5.65 8.92
C VAL A 232 7.31 -5.35 8.04
N TYR A 233 7.55 -5.01 6.79
CA TYR A 233 6.50 -4.81 5.79
C TYR A 233 6.70 -5.74 4.60
N SER A 234 5.62 -6.38 4.16
CA SER A 234 5.55 -7.18 2.93
C SER A 234 4.35 -6.69 2.12
N GLY A 235 4.62 -5.91 1.09
CA GLY A 235 3.58 -5.31 0.26
C GLY A 235 3.62 -5.79 -1.18
N GLN A 236 2.68 -6.62 -1.58
CA GLN A 236 2.63 -7.26 -2.91
C GLN A 236 3.93 -8.01 -3.19
N SER A 237 4.39 -8.81 -2.24
CA SER A 237 5.68 -9.50 -2.36
C SER A 237 5.62 -10.96 -1.89
N ILE A 238 4.93 -11.28 -0.79
CA ILE A 238 4.87 -12.65 -0.25
C ILE A 238 4.21 -13.65 -1.22
N GLU A 239 3.39 -13.19 -2.13
CA GLU A 239 2.78 -14.00 -3.18
C GLU A 239 3.76 -14.48 -4.27
N HIS A 240 4.93 -13.83 -4.38
CA HIS A 240 5.94 -14.17 -5.38
C HIS A 240 6.91 -15.26 -4.93
N VAL A 241 6.84 -15.72 -3.70
CA VAL A 241 7.64 -16.85 -3.18
C VAL A 241 6.80 -18.10 -3.07
N THR A 242 7.47 -19.27 -3.02
CA THR A 242 6.76 -20.53 -2.84
C THR A 242 6.06 -20.57 -1.46
N GLU A 243 5.10 -21.47 -1.28
CA GLU A 243 4.43 -21.63 0.01
C GLU A 243 5.40 -21.92 1.16
N GLN A 244 6.42 -22.73 0.90
CA GLN A 244 7.48 -23.05 1.86
C GLN A 244 8.33 -21.82 2.20
N ASP A 245 8.73 -21.03 1.20
CA ASP A 245 9.49 -19.81 1.42
C ASP A 245 8.62 -18.75 2.12
N GLY A 246 7.32 -18.69 1.82
CA GLY A 246 6.37 -17.82 2.53
C GLY A 246 6.26 -18.15 4.02
N ASP A 247 6.28 -19.43 4.37
CA ASP A 247 6.38 -19.86 5.78
C ASP A 247 7.71 -19.41 6.41
N ALA A 248 8.83 -19.56 5.71
CA ALA A 248 10.15 -19.09 6.18
C ALA A 248 10.19 -17.55 6.31
N VAL A 249 9.55 -16.79 5.40
CA VAL A 249 9.39 -15.32 5.52
C VAL A 249 8.71 -14.94 6.83
N LEU A 250 7.64 -15.64 7.20
CA LEU A 250 6.93 -15.37 8.45
C LEU A 250 7.76 -15.74 9.68
N GLU A 251 8.46 -16.87 9.66
CA GLU A 251 9.31 -17.33 10.74
C GLU A 251 10.51 -16.41 10.95
N GLU A 252 11.21 -16.02 9.89
CA GLU A 252 12.33 -15.08 9.94
C GLU A 252 11.87 -13.67 10.38
N SER A 253 10.74 -13.19 9.87
CA SER A 253 10.14 -11.93 10.33
C SER A 253 9.83 -11.97 11.82
N PHE A 254 9.30 -13.08 12.31
CA PHE A 254 9.05 -13.26 13.74
C PHE A 254 10.36 -13.27 14.55
N ARG A 255 11.41 -13.94 14.06
CA ARG A 255 12.72 -13.99 14.71
C ARG A 255 13.31 -12.60 14.91
N ILE A 256 13.40 -11.82 13.82
CA ILE A 256 14.06 -10.50 13.84
C ILE A 256 13.25 -9.41 14.55
N LEU A 257 11.92 -9.55 14.58
CA LEU A 257 11.07 -8.58 15.30
C LEU A 257 11.31 -8.65 16.80
N ARG A 258 11.45 -7.48 17.45
CA ARG A 258 11.48 -7.41 18.90
C ARG A 258 10.11 -7.79 19.50
N PRO A 259 10.04 -8.21 20.77
CA PRO A 259 8.76 -8.32 21.47
C PRO A 259 7.96 -7.01 21.35
N GLY A 260 6.68 -7.11 20.98
CA GLY A 260 5.83 -5.97 20.68
C GLY A 260 6.08 -5.29 19.33
N GLY A 261 7.01 -5.80 18.51
CA GLY A 261 7.23 -5.34 17.12
C GLY A 261 6.12 -5.83 16.18
N TYR A 262 6.00 -5.19 15.02
CA TYR A 262 4.88 -5.37 14.10
C TYR A 262 5.32 -5.94 12.76
N MET A 263 4.45 -6.74 12.14
CA MET A 263 4.53 -7.04 10.72
C MET A 263 3.25 -6.60 10.04
N ALA A 264 3.40 -5.94 8.89
CA ALA A 264 2.28 -5.56 8.03
C ALA A 264 2.40 -6.27 6.69
N ILE A 265 1.28 -6.80 6.19
CA ILE A 265 1.22 -7.56 4.94
C ILE A 265 0.06 -7.00 4.12
N ASP A 266 0.28 -6.66 2.85
CA ASP A 266 -0.78 -6.54 1.85
C ASP A 266 -0.47 -7.44 0.64
N THR A 267 -1.46 -8.24 0.21
CA THR A 267 -1.30 -9.26 -0.82
C THR A 267 -2.63 -9.51 -1.55
N PRO A 268 -2.63 -9.99 -2.81
CA PRO A 268 -3.86 -10.31 -3.53
C PRO A 268 -4.74 -11.31 -2.76
N ASN A 269 -6.06 -11.05 -2.79
CA ASN A 269 -7.05 -11.95 -2.21
C ASN A 269 -7.46 -13.02 -3.23
N ALA A 270 -7.00 -14.24 -3.04
CA ALA A 270 -7.30 -15.36 -3.91
C ALA A 270 -8.80 -15.51 -4.23
N ARG A 271 -9.67 -15.23 -3.26
CA ARG A 271 -11.14 -15.29 -3.45
C ARG A 271 -11.61 -14.39 -4.58
N VAL A 272 -11.14 -13.14 -4.62
CA VAL A 272 -11.56 -12.14 -5.61
C VAL A 272 -10.77 -12.29 -6.90
N CYS A 273 -9.48 -12.61 -6.79
CA CYS A 273 -8.63 -12.87 -7.95
C CYS A 273 -9.16 -14.03 -8.81
N ARG A 274 -9.70 -15.08 -8.19
CA ARG A 274 -10.32 -16.22 -8.92
C ARG A 274 -11.63 -15.87 -9.61
N LEU A 275 -12.30 -14.77 -9.23
CA LEU A 275 -13.43 -14.23 -9.99
C LEU A 275 -12.96 -13.50 -11.25
N GLN A 276 -11.77 -12.91 -11.22
CA GLN A 276 -11.17 -12.25 -12.36
C GLN A 276 -10.69 -13.25 -13.41
N GLN A 277 -9.96 -14.28 -12.97
CA GLN A 277 -9.46 -15.35 -13.82
C GLN A 277 -9.15 -16.62 -13.01
N ALA A 278 -9.20 -17.78 -13.68
CA ALA A 278 -8.99 -19.08 -13.03
C ALA A 278 -7.54 -19.33 -12.60
N SER A 279 -6.56 -18.75 -13.32
CA SER A 279 -5.13 -18.80 -12.98
C SER A 279 -4.75 -17.68 -11.99
N PHE A 280 -3.49 -17.61 -11.59
CA PHE A 280 -2.98 -16.45 -10.87
C PHE A 280 -3.15 -15.17 -11.69
N ILE A 281 -3.43 -14.04 -11.02
CA ILE A 281 -3.61 -12.75 -11.69
C ILE A 281 -2.30 -12.20 -12.27
N ASP A 282 -1.18 -12.64 -11.74
CA ASP A 282 0.16 -12.37 -12.25
C ASP A 282 0.88 -13.70 -12.50
N PRO A 283 1.55 -13.91 -13.66
CA PRO A 283 2.27 -15.13 -13.96
C PRO A 283 3.45 -15.41 -13.02
N ASP A 284 3.97 -14.38 -12.35
CA ASP A 284 5.08 -14.52 -11.40
C ASP A 284 4.62 -14.92 -9.98
N HIS A 285 3.32 -14.92 -9.71
CA HIS A 285 2.79 -15.41 -8.45
C HIS A 285 3.07 -16.91 -8.29
N LYS A 286 3.42 -17.31 -7.07
CA LYS A 286 3.58 -18.70 -6.65
C LYS A 286 2.45 -19.14 -5.73
N VAL A 287 1.89 -18.17 -4.97
CA VAL A 287 0.77 -18.36 -4.06
C VAL A 287 -0.14 -17.13 -4.15
N GLU A 288 -1.45 -17.31 -4.06
CA GLU A 288 -2.41 -16.26 -3.72
C GLU A 288 -3.19 -16.72 -2.51
N TYR A 289 -3.25 -15.88 -1.48
CA TYR A 289 -3.75 -16.28 -0.16
C TYR A 289 -5.26 -16.07 -0.03
N LEU A 290 -5.92 -17.03 0.64
CA LEU A 290 -7.19 -16.75 1.31
C LEU A 290 -6.91 -16.12 2.67
N LEU A 291 -7.79 -15.23 3.14
CA LEU A 291 -7.64 -14.58 4.45
C LEU A 291 -7.46 -15.60 5.59
N GLU A 292 -8.31 -16.62 5.60
CA GLU A 292 -8.30 -17.68 6.61
C GLU A 292 -7.01 -18.51 6.62
N ASP A 293 -6.38 -18.68 5.48
CA ASP A 293 -5.14 -19.47 5.39
C ASP A 293 -3.93 -18.62 5.77
N LEU A 294 -3.89 -17.35 5.35
CA LEU A 294 -2.86 -16.42 5.82
C LEU A 294 -2.93 -16.23 7.34
N ARG A 295 -4.13 -16.07 7.90
CA ARG A 295 -4.34 -16.00 9.36
C ARG A 295 -3.75 -17.22 10.08
N LYS A 296 -4.09 -18.45 9.65
CA LYS A 296 -3.56 -19.67 10.26
C LYS A 296 -2.03 -19.74 10.21
N LYS A 297 -1.43 -19.28 9.11
CA LYS A 297 0.03 -19.25 8.96
C LYS A 297 0.69 -18.30 9.97
N VAL A 298 0.20 -17.07 10.10
CA VAL A 298 0.76 -16.08 11.03
C VAL A 298 0.54 -16.49 12.50
N GLU A 299 -0.64 -17.03 12.83
CA GLU A 299 -0.93 -17.54 14.18
C GLU A 299 -0.07 -18.75 14.54
N ARG A 300 0.20 -19.66 13.57
CA ARG A 300 1.09 -20.81 13.76
C ARG A 300 2.50 -20.39 14.14
N VAL A 301 3.01 -19.31 13.57
CA VAL A 301 4.33 -18.75 13.88
C VAL A 301 4.35 -18.08 15.27
N GLY A 302 3.20 -17.67 15.78
CA GLY A 302 3.06 -17.07 17.11
C GLY A 302 2.71 -15.59 17.11
N PHE A 303 2.32 -15.02 15.99
CA PHE A 303 1.87 -13.63 15.93
C PHE A 303 0.46 -13.45 16.51
N ASP A 304 0.25 -12.32 17.20
CA ASP A 304 -1.08 -11.79 17.50
C ASP A 304 -1.63 -11.06 16.27
N VAL A 305 -2.81 -11.41 15.79
CA VAL A 305 -3.49 -10.69 14.71
C VAL A 305 -4.21 -9.48 15.30
N LEU A 306 -3.75 -8.27 14.97
CA LEU A 306 -4.33 -7.02 15.46
C LEU A 306 -5.46 -6.52 14.57
N THR A 307 -5.23 -6.52 13.26
CA THR A 307 -6.25 -6.12 12.29
C THR A 307 -6.21 -6.98 11.05
N GLU A 308 -7.39 -7.29 10.55
CA GLU A 308 -7.61 -7.85 9.23
C GLU A 308 -8.50 -6.89 8.46
N ARG A 309 -7.99 -6.40 7.36
CA ARG A 309 -8.67 -5.45 6.49
C ARG A 309 -8.57 -5.93 5.05
N GLY A 310 -9.39 -5.35 4.22
CA GLY A 310 -9.28 -5.49 2.77
C GLY A 310 -9.17 -4.14 2.11
N LEU A 311 -8.55 -4.12 0.95
CA LEU A 311 -8.41 -2.92 0.13
C LEU A 311 -9.23 -3.11 -1.16
N ASN A 312 -9.93 -2.06 -1.58
CA ASN A 312 -10.82 -2.06 -2.76
C ASN A 312 -11.95 -3.08 -2.67
N TRP A 313 -13.08 -2.65 -2.13
CA TRP A 313 -14.22 -3.51 -1.87
C TRP A 313 -15.06 -3.78 -3.12
N GLY A 314 -15.28 -5.06 -3.45
CA GLY A 314 -16.08 -5.50 -4.60
C GLY A 314 -17.60 -5.54 -4.36
N GLY A 315 -18.01 -5.35 -3.09
CA GLY A 315 -19.41 -5.21 -2.74
C GLY A 315 -20.29 -6.38 -3.14
N ALA A 316 -21.50 -6.06 -3.60
CA ALA A 316 -22.49 -7.03 -4.00
C ALA A 316 -22.06 -7.90 -5.20
N ALA A 317 -21.15 -7.44 -6.04
CA ALA A 317 -20.64 -8.22 -7.18
C ALA A 317 -19.87 -9.46 -6.68
N VAL A 318 -18.93 -9.26 -5.75
CA VAL A 318 -18.17 -10.38 -5.16
C VAL A 318 -19.09 -11.35 -4.40
N ALA A 319 -20.12 -10.84 -3.71
CA ALA A 319 -21.10 -11.69 -3.04
C ALA A 319 -21.90 -12.58 -4.02
N ARG A 320 -22.08 -12.14 -5.27
CA ARG A 320 -22.68 -12.93 -6.34
C ARG A 320 -21.70 -13.81 -7.12
N GLY A 321 -20.41 -13.78 -6.76
CA GLY A 321 -19.37 -14.51 -7.49
C GLY A 321 -18.98 -13.82 -8.82
N GLU A 322 -19.13 -12.51 -8.91
CA GLU A 322 -18.83 -11.70 -10.10
C GLU A 322 -17.62 -10.81 -9.85
N PHE A 323 -16.76 -10.66 -10.88
CA PHE A 323 -15.68 -9.68 -10.89
C PHE A 323 -16.16 -8.39 -11.53
N ASP A 324 -16.18 -7.31 -10.76
CA ASP A 324 -16.53 -5.98 -11.23
C ASP A 324 -15.38 -4.99 -10.98
N PRO A 325 -14.50 -4.75 -11.99
CA PRO A 325 -13.37 -3.85 -11.85
C PRO A 325 -13.79 -2.39 -11.62
N VAL A 326 -14.97 -1.99 -12.08
CA VAL A 326 -15.47 -0.62 -11.88
C VAL A 326 -15.90 -0.42 -10.44
N ALA A 327 -16.61 -1.39 -9.86
CA ALA A 327 -16.98 -1.36 -8.45
C ALA A 327 -15.73 -1.40 -7.55
N LEU A 328 -14.78 -2.29 -7.85
CA LEU A 328 -13.51 -2.37 -7.12
C LEU A 328 -12.69 -1.08 -7.21
N ALA A 329 -12.61 -0.45 -8.37
CA ALA A 329 -11.92 0.82 -8.54
C ALA A 329 -12.63 1.98 -7.84
N GLY A 330 -13.97 2.01 -7.89
CA GLY A 330 -14.79 3.04 -7.26
C GLY A 330 -14.85 2.94 -5.73
N ASN A 331 -14.71 1.74 -5.19
CA ASN A 331 -14.69 1.47 -3.76
C ASN A 331 -13.24 1.27 -3.27
N TYR A 332 -12.35 2.21 -3.59
CA TYR A 332 -11.00 2.17 -3.05
C TYR A 332 -10.99 2.53 -1.55
N GLY A 333 -9.87 2.26 -0.87
CA GLY A 333 -9.70 2.46 0.58
C GLY A 333 -9.70 1.15 1.36
N ILE A 334 -9.79 1.26 2.68
CA ILE A 334 -9.65 0.16 3.64
C ILE A 334 -11.02 -0.25 4.16
N TYR A 335 -11.32 -1.55 4.18
CA TYR A 335 -12.61 -2.11 4.58
C TYR A 335 -12.45 -3.26 5.57
N HIS A 336 -13.48 -3.46 6.44
CA HIS A 336 -13.54 -4.59 7.37
C HIS A 336 -13.83 -5.91 6.70
N ASP A 337 -14.66 -5.91 5.67
CA ASP A 337 -14.99 -7.12 4.91
C ASP A 337 -13.85 -7.47 3.95
N ALA A 338 -12.73 -7.91 4.52
CA ALA A 338 -11.55 -8.28 3.76
C ALA A 338 -11.83 -9.36 2.70
N LYS A 339 -12.80 -10.24 2.95
CA LYS A 339 -13.14 -11.35 2.03
C LYS A 339 -13.74 -10.86 0.72
N ALA A 340 -14.37 -9.69 0.72
CA ALA A 340 -14.96 -9.08 -0.47
C ALA A 340 -14.07 -8.02 -1.12
N CYS A 341 -12.83 -7.84 -0.65
CA CYS A 341 -11.87 -6.88 -1.17
C CYS A 341 -10.83 -7.53 -2.09
N TYR A 342 -10.28 -6.74 -3.01
CA TYR A 342 -9.30 -7.21 -4.00
C TYR A 342 -7.95 -7.59 -3.37
N LEU A 343 -7.48 -6.80 -2.38
CA LEU A 343 -6.31 -7.14 -1.59
C LEU A 343 -6.72 -7.45 -0.15
N LEU A 344 -5.99 -8.36 0.47
CA LEU A 344 -5.92 -8.54 1.92
C LEU A 344 -4.92 -7.52 2.48
N ALA A 345 -5.18 -6.99 3.67
CA ALA A 345 -4.28 -6.12 4.42
C ALA A 345 -4.31 -6.50 5.90
N MET A 346 -3.19 -6.95 6.43
CA MET A 346 -3.10 -7.49 7.78
C MET A 346 -2.01 -6.75 8.57
N LEU A 347 -2.31 -6.38 9.81
CA LEU A 347 -1.32 -5.94 10.78
C LEU A 347 -1.27 -6.95 11.92
N ILE A 348 -0.10 -7.49 12.17
CA ILE A 348 0.16 -8.51 13.18
C ILE A 348 1.28 -8.05 14.09
N ARG A 349 1.39 -8.63 15.27
CA ARG A 349 2.37 -8.24 16.29
C ARG A 349 3.04 -9.46 16.91
N LYS A 350 4.34 -9.40 17.09
CA LYS A 350 5.03 -10.34 17.98
C LYS A 350 4.61 -10.07 19.42
N PRO A 351 4.11 -11.04 20.19
CA PRO A 351 3.76 -10.86 21.60
C PRO A 351 4.90 -10.23 22.43
N LEU A 352 4.53 -9.61 23.58
CA LEU A 352 5.49 -8.98 24.52
C LEU A 352 6.34 -10.00 25.23
#